data_740338199516ea42dad014885c02e786
#
_entry.id   740338199516ea42dad014885c02e786
#
_cell.length_a   1.000
_cell.length_b   1.000
_cell.length_c   1.000
_cell.angle_alpha   90.00
_cell.angle_beta   90.00
_cell.angle_gamma   90.00
#
_symmetry.space_group_name_H-M   'P 1'
#
loop_
_entity.id
_entity.type
_entity.pdbx_description
1 polymer ?
#
loop_
_entity_poly.entity_id
_entity_poly.type
_entity_poly.pdbx_seq_one_letter_code
_entity_poly.pdbx_strand_id
1 'polypeptide(L)'
;LDKITREECDSLKKLPLGLNFKRVDHKEGLATYFREYLRLFMTANKPDRKRYRDLSQFRLDSVAWKTNPLYGWCKKNVKVDGSHYDLYSDGLKIYTTLDSRMQKYAEEAVREHLSQDLQPLFDKEKVKKHRPPFSNDMTPTEIEEVLDRSIRQSERYRVLSKQGMSFKEIRK
;
A
#
# COMPACT_ATOMS: atom_id res chain seq x y z
N LEU A 1 -19.55 -37.64 6.28
CA LEU A 1 -18.66 -36.76 5.48
C LEU A 1 -18.38 -37.28 4.06
N ASP A 2 -19.10 -38.29 3.58
CA ASP A 2 -18.92 -38.90 2.26
C ASP A 2 -19.63 -38.06 1.19
N LYS A 3 -18.97 -36.98 0.74
CA LYS A 3 -19.48 -36.12 -0.34
C LYS A 3 -19.00 -36.55 -1.73
N ILE A 4 -18.04 -37.46 -1.82
CA ILE A 4 -17.45 -37.97 -3.06
C ILE A 4 -17.16 -39.46 -2.93
N THR A 5 -17.30 -40.20 -4.02
CA THR A 5 -16.93 -41.60 -4.09
C THR A 5 -15.40 -41.78 -4.14
N ARG A 6 -14.93 -43.03 -3.89
CA ARG A 6 -13.50 -43.32 -3.91
C ARG A 6 -12.92 -43.16 -5.33
N GLU A 7 -13.68 -43.51 -6.36
CA GLU A 7 -13.30 -43.36 -7.76
C GLU A 7 -13.20 -41.91 -8.19
N GLU A 8 -14.15 -41.06 -7.75
CA GLU A 8 -14.10 -39.62 -7.96
C GLU A 8 -12.88 -39.00 -7.25
N CYS A 9 -12.59 -39.43 -6.03
CA CYS A 9 -11.42 -38.98 -5.29
C CYS A 9 -10.11 -39.30 -6.04
N ASP A 10 -9.97 -40.50 -6.55
CA ASP A 10 -8.77 -40.93 -7.28
C ASP A 10 -8.63 -40.27 -8.65
N SER A 11 -9.76 -39.90 -9.28
CA SER A 11 -9.78 -39.12 -10.51
C SER A 11 -9.37 -37.68 -10.22
N LEU A 12 -9.91 -37.05 -9.16
CA LEU A 12 -9.59 -35.67 -8.75
C LEU A 12 -8.11 -35.49 -8.34
N LYS A 13 -7.51 -36.52 -7.71
CA LYS A 13 -6.07 -36.49 -7.36
C LYS A 13 -5.14 -36.40 -8.57
N LYS A 14 -5.59 -36.87 -9.73
CA LYS A 14 -4.81 -36.85 -10.99
C LYS A 14 -4.91 -35.54 -11.75
N LEU A 15 -5.88 -34.68 -11.39
CA LEU A 15 -6.05 -33.41 -12.03
C LEU A 15 -5.03 -32.39 -11.51
N PRO A 16 -4.46 -31.53 -12.38
CA PRO A 16 -3.62 -30.45 -11.92
C PRO A 16 -4.42 -29.50 -11.02
N LEU A 17 -3.81 -29.06 -9.93
CA LEU A 17 -4.39 -28.04 -9.04
C LEU A 17 -4.52 -26.71 -9.80
N GLY A 18 -5.71 -26.43 -10.32
CA GLY A 18 -6.07 -25.13 -10.90
C GLY A 18 -6.30 -24.12 -9.78
N LEU A 19 -5.23 -23.50 -9.29
CA LEU A 19 -5.35 -22.41 -8.30
C LEU A 19 -5.69 -21.10 -9.02
N ASN A 20 -6.91 -20.63 -8.85
CA ASN A 20 -7.26 -19.26 -9.21
C ASN A 20 -7.00 -18.35 -8.02
N PHE A 21 -5.72 -18.29 -7.61
CA PHE A 21 -5.31 -17.42 -6.51
C PHE A 21 -5.14 -16.01 -7.01
N LYS A 22 -6.04 -15.12 -6.59
CA LYS A 22 -5.89 -13.67 -6.74
C LYS A 22 -5.51 -13.08 -5.39
N ARG A 23 -4.30 -12.53 -5.31
CA ARG A 23 -3.87 -11.82 -4.11
C ARG A 23 -4.77 -10.60 -3.91
N VAL A 24 -5.54 -10.59 -2.83
CA VAL A 24 -6.31 -9.42 -2.42
C VAL A 24 -5.42 -8.56 -1.54
N ASP A 25 -5.10 -7.37 -2.00
CA ASP A 25 -4.35 -6.39 -1.22
C ASP A 25 -5.07 -5.02 -1.20
N HIS A 26 -4.49 -4.05 -0.49
CA HIS A 26 -5.05 -2.70 -0.37
C HIS A 26 -4.97 -1.88 -1.68
N LYS A 27 -4.24 -2.36 -2.70
CA LYS A 27 -4.01 -1.64 -3.96
C LYS A 27 -5.12 -1.84 -4.98
N GLU A 28 -5.94 -2.88 -4.82
CA GLU A 28 -7.05 -3.20 -5.73
C GLU A 28 -8.41 -2.96 -5.07
N GLY A 29 -9.41 -2.54 -5.86
CA GLY A 29 -10.78 -2.30 -5.41
C GLY A 29 -11.05 -0.86 -5.01
N LEU A 30 -12.21 -0.61 -4.41
CA LEU A 30 -12.65 0.73 -4.00
C LEU A 30 -11.86 1.26 -2.80
N ALA A 31 -11.72 2.57 -2.73
CA ALA A 31 -11.12 3.31 -1.62
C ALA A 31 -9.69 2.85 -1.28
N THR A 32 -8.86 2.66 -2.29
CA THR A 32 -7.49 2.12 -2.14
C THR A 32 -6.63 2.95 -1.18
N TYR A 33 -6.71 4.28 -1.26
CA TYR A 33 -5.98 5.19 -0.36
C TYR A 33 -6.46 5.09 1.09
N PHE A 34 -7.78 5.01 1.30
CA PHE A 34 -8.34 4.82 2.64
C PHE A 34 -7.93 3.47 3.22
N ARG A 35 -7.95 2.41 2.43
CA ARG A 35 -7.54 1.05 2.86
C ARG A 35 -6.06 1.01 3.21
N GLU A 36 -5.21 1.69 2.46
CA GLU A 36 -3.78 1.81 2.77
C GLU A 36 -3.56 2.63 4.05
N TYR A 37 -4.25 3.76 4.19
CA TYR A 37 -4.22 4.54 5.42
C TYR A 37 -4.62 3.69 6.63
N LEU A 38 -5.73 2.98 6.53
CA LEU A 38 -6.23 2.10 7.59
C LEU A 38 -5.22 0.99 7.92
N ARG A 39 -4.61 0.40 6.90
CA ARG A 39 -3.55 -0.60 7.08
C ARG A 39 -2.37 -0.02 7.88
N LEU A 40 -1.84 1.10 7.45
CA LEU A 40 -0.72 1.76 8.14
C LEU A 40 -1.09 2.13 9.58
N PHE A 41 -2.29 2.62 9.77
CA PHE A 41 -2.80 3.05 11.06
C PHE A 41 -2.96 1.87 12.04
N MET A 42 -3.61 0.80 11.61
CA MET A 42 -3.87 -0.38 12.46
C MET A 42 -2.63 -1.24 12.71
N THR A 43 -1.67 -1.25 11.78
CA THR A 43 -0.43 -2.01 11.92
C THR A 43 0.74 -1.19 12.49
N ALA A 44 0.50 0.07 12.87
CA ALA A 44 1.52 0.94 13.44
C ALA A 44 2.21 0.28 14.66
N ASN A 45 3.51 0.50 14.76
CA ASN A 45 4.28 0.04 15.91
C ASN A 45 4.25 1.08 17.04
N LYS A 46 4.52 0.62 18.27
CA LYS A 46 4.75 1.54 19.39
C LYS A 46 5.86 2.54 19.03
N PRO A 47 5.61 3.84 19.17
CA PRO A 47 6.60 4.85 18.85
C PRO A 47 7.87 4.68 19.69
N ASP A 48 9.03 4.67 19.00
CA ASP A 48 10.35 4.66 19.62
C ASP A 48 11.10 5.92 19.18
N ARG A 49 11.52 6.75 20.14
CA ARG A 49 12.19 8.04 19.89
C ARG A 49 13.39 7.92 18.94
N LYS A 50 14.10 6.82 18.97
CA LYS A 50 15.30 6.58 18.14
C LYS A 50 14.98 6.50 16.64
N ARG A 51 13.73 6.20 16.27
CA ARG A 51 13.28 6.06 14.88
C ARG A 51 12.79 7.35 14.25
N TYR A 52 12.64 8.41 15.06
CA TYR A 52 12.10 9.68 14.59
C TYR A 52 13.18 10.74 14.46
N ARG A 53 13.24 11.40 13.32
CA ARG A 53 14.07 12.59 13.11
C ARG A 53 13.42 13.82 13.77
N ASP A 54 12.11 13.92 13.62
CA ASP A 54 11.32 15.02 14.16
C ASP A 54 10.68 14.66 15.50
N LEU A 55 10.90 15.53 16.49
CA LEU A 55 10.34 15.40 17.83
C LEU A 55 8.82 15.62 17.84
N SER A 56 8.33 16.53 16.98
CA SER A 56 6.91 16.83 16.87
C SER A 56 6.12 15.62 16.39
N GLN A 57 6.62 14.93 15.36
CA GLN A 57 5.99 13.71 14.85
C GLN A 57 6.02 12.59 15.90
N PHE A 58 7.15 12.42 16.60
CA PHE A 58 7.23 11.44 17.71
C PHE A 58 6.19 11.71 18.79
N ARG A 59 5.96 12.98 19.15
CA ARG A 59 4.95 13.36 20.16
C ARG A 59 3.55 13.04 19.65
N LEU A 60 3.21 13.40 18.41
CA LEU A 60 1.92 13.12 17.80
C LEU A 60 1.61 11.62 17.79
N ASP A 61 2.53 10.82 17.30
CA ASP A 61 2.36 9.36 17.24
C ASP A 61 2.29 8.73 18.65
N SER A 62 3.05 9.29 19.61
CA SER A 62 3.00 8.84 21.00
C SER A 62 1.67 9.14 21.67
N VAL A 63 1.09 10.30 21.39
CA VAL A 63 -0.27 10.65 21.86
C VAL A 63 -1.28 9.74 21.18
N ALA A 64 -1.23 9.59 19.84
CA ALA A 64 -2.11 8.71 19.10
C ALA A 64 -2.05 7.27 19.62
N TRP A 65 -0.85 6.76 19.89
CA TRP A 65 -0.69 5.43 20.49
C TRP A 65 -1.41 5.27 21.83
N LYS A 66 -1.39 6.29 22.68
CA LYS A 66 -2.00 6.24 24.01
C LYS A 66 -3.52 6.45 23.98
N THR A 67 -3.99 7.37 23.15
CA THR A 67 -5.36 7.86 23.18
C THR A 67 -6.27 7.20 22.15
N ASN A 68 -5.72 6.76 21.00
CA ASN A 68 -6.52 6.15 19.94
C ASN A 68 -6.42 4.61 20.00
N PRO A 69 -7.52 3.91 20.28
CA PRO A 69 -7.51 2.45 20.38
C PRO A 69 -7.21 1.75 19.05
N LEU A 70 -7.52 2.39 17.90
CA LEU A 70 -7.28 1.83 16.57
C LEU A 70 -5.82 1.99 16.10
N TYR A 71 -5.10 3.03 16.59
CA TYR A 71 -3.72 3.24 16.22
C TYR A 71 -2.82 2.14 16.78
N GLY A 72 -2.27 1.30 15.91
CA GLY A 72 -1.50 0.12 16.30
C GLY A 72 -2.34 -1.03 16.87
N TRP A 73 -3.63 -1.11 16.50
CA TRP A 73 -4.56 -2.09 17.04
C TRP A 73 -4.04 -3.52 16.90
N CYS A 74 -3.49 -3.90 15.76
CA CYS A 74 -2.92 -5.22 15.50
C CYS A 74 -1.75 -5.58 16.45
N LYS A 75 -1.05 -4.57 16.98
CA LYS A 75 0.08 -4.76 17.90
C LYS A 75 -0.31 -4.67 19.37
N LYS A 76 -1.41 -3.96 19.67
CA LYS A 76 -1.94 -3.84 21.04
C LYS A 76 -2.76 -5.05 21.47
N ASN A 77 -3.38 -5.73 20.49
CA ASN A 77 -4.25 -6.85 20.74
C ASN A 77 -3.56 -8.15 20.35
N VAL A 78 -3.83 -9.19 21.13
CA VAL A 78 -3.30 -10.54 20.91
C VAL A 78 -4.46 -11.53 20.81
N LYS A 79 -4.27 -12.56 20.04
CA LYS A 79 -5.19 -13.69 19.93
C LYS A 79 -5.09 -14.61 21.15
N VAL A 80 -5.99 -15.57 21.25
CA VAL A 80 -6.00 -16.56 22.35
C VAL A 80 -4.69 -17.36 22.42
N ASP A 81 -4.05 -17.57 21.27
CA ASP A 81 -2.76 -18.26 21.15
C ASP A 81 -1.55 -17.37 21.49
N GLY A 82 -1.77 -16.11 21.89
CA GLY A 82 -0.73 -15.14 22.22
C GLY A 82 -0.09 -14.45 21.00
N SER A 83 -0.46 -14.80 19.79
CA SER A 83 0.03 -14.14 18.57
C SER A 83 -0.69 -12.81 18.32
N HIS A 84 -0.04 -11.89 17.60
CA HIS A 84 -0.66 -10.64 17.16
C HIS A 84 -1.62 -10.88 15.98
N TYR A 85 -2.62 -10.00 15.87
CA TYR A 85 -3.52 -10.02 14.72
C TYR A 85 -2.81 -9.60 13.42
N ASP A 86 -3.09 -10.34 12.34
CA ASP A 86 -2.74 -9.98 10.98
C ASP A 86 -3.96 -9.49 10.23
N LEU A 87 -3.82 -8.32 9.58
CA LEU A 87 -4.96 -7.64 8.94
C LEU A 87 -5.53 -8.41 7.74
N TYR A 88 -4.73 -9.25 7.10
CA TYR A 88 -5.09 -9.95 5.87
C TYR A 88 -5.45 -11.42 6.07
N SER A 89 -4.90 -12.06 7.09
CA SER A 89 -5.05 -13.50 7.28
C SER A 89 -6.07 -13.89 8.36
N ASP A 90 -6.36 -13.00 9.32
CA ASP A 90 -7.19 -13.34 10.48
C ASP A 90 -8.70 -13.08 10.28
N GLY A 91 -9.13 -12.77 9.05
CA GLY A 91 -10.55 -12.62 8.72
C GLY A 91 -11.28 -11.48 9.45
N LEU A 92 -10.57 -10.41 9.77
CA LEU A 92 -11.12 -9.25 10.49
C LEU A 92 -12.20 -8.55 9.66
N LYS A 93 -13.33 -8.23 10.29
CA LYS A 93 -14.40 -7.42 9.70
C LYS A 93 -14.29 -5.99 10.21
N ILE A 94 -14.01 -5.07 9.29
CA ILE A 94 -13.84 -3.65 9.61
C ILE A 94 -15.01 -2.88 9.03
N TYR A 95 -15.83 -2.31 9.92
CA TYR A 95 -16.99 -1.50 9.55
C TYR A 95 -16.57 -0.03 9.46
N THR A 96 -16.97 0.64 8.38
CA THR A 96 -16.64 2.05 8.11
C THR A 96 -17.90 2.83 7.77
N THR A 97 -17.80 4.15 7.78
CA THR A 97 -18.86 5.07 7.37
C THR A 97 -18.87 5.34 5.86
N LEU A 98 -18.00 4.70 5.09
CA LEU A 98 -17.93 4.86 3.64
C LEU A 98 -19.14 4.21 2.96
N ASP A 99 -19.87 4.99 2.15
CA ASP A 99 -20.84 4.44 1.20
C ASP A 99 -20.11 4.03 -0.09
N SER A 100 -20.17 2.76 -0.43
CA SER A 100 -19.45 2.20 -1.57
C SER A 100 -19.89 2.77 -2.93
N ARG A 101 -21.17 3.18 -3.06
CA ARG A 101 -21.70 3.78 -4.29
C ARG A 101 -21.17 5.21 -4.45
N MET A 102 -21.21 6.01 -3.39
CA MET A 102 -20.64 7.36 -3.40
C MET A 102 -19.15 7.33 -3.67
N GLN A 103 -18.42 6.40 -3.05
CA GLN A 103 -16.99 6.22 -3.29
C GLN A 103 -16.71 5.87 -4.76
N LYS A 104 -17.50 4.97 -5.35
CA LYS A 104 -17.37 4.60 -6.76
C LYS A 104 -17.56 5.81 -7.67
N TYR A 105 -18.63 6.59 -7.45
CA TYR A 105 -18.88 7.79 -8.25
C TYR A 105 -17.78 8.83 -8.10
N ALA A 106 -17.24 9.02 -6.90
CA ALA A 106 -16.13 9.93 -6.68
C ALA A 106 -14.86 9.48 -7.42
N GLU A 107 -14.54 8.19 -7.38
CA GLU A 107 -13.39 7.64 -8.10
C GLU A 107 -13.55 7.71 -9.63
N GLU A 108 -14.76 7.49 -10.14
CA GLU A 108 -15.07 7.64 -11.55
C GLU A 108 -14.92 9.10 -11.99
N ALA A 109 -15.49 10.06 -11.26
CA ALA A 109 -15.37 11.48 -11.54
C ALA A 109 -13.92 11.97 -11.52
N VAL A 110 -13.13 11.56 -10.52
CA VAL A 110 -11.70 11.88 -10.45
C VAL A 110 -10.96 11.30 -11.65
N ARG A 111 -11.21 10.05 -12.01
CA ARG A 111 -10.56 9.40 -13.16
C ARG A 111 -10.89 10.12 -14.46
N GLU A 112 -12.15 10.44 -14.68
CA GLU A 112 -12.61 11.15 -15.86
C GLU A 112 -11.95 12.52 -15.96
N HIS A 113 -12.04 13.35 -14.90
CA HIS A 113 -11.47 14.68 -14.89
C HIS A 113 -9.95 14.69 -15.06
N LEU A 114 -9.23 13.78 -14.37
CA LEU A 114 -7.78 13.71 -14.49
C LEU A 114 -7.34 13.22 -15.87
N SER A 115 -8.00 12.20 -16.44
CA SER A 115 -7.56 11.62 -17.70
C SER A 115 -8.01 12.42 -18.93
N GLN A 116 -9.21 13.00 -18.92
CA GLN A 116 -9.78 13.67 -20.07
C GLN A 116 -9.47 15.17 -20.11
N ASP A 117 -9.42 15.82 -18.94
CA ASP A 117 -9.23 17.27 -18.87
C ASP A 117 -7.78 17.63 -18.50
N LEU A 118 -7.31 17.18 -17.34
CA LEU A 118 -6.03 17.64 -16.81
C LEU A 118 -4.82 17.01 -17.48
N GLN A 119 -4.83 15.71 -17.77
CA GLN A 119 -3.68 15.03 -18.37
C GLN A 119 -3.32 15.58 -19.75
N PRO A 120 -4.28 15.83 -20.67
CA PRO A 120 -3.97 16.46 -21.97
C PRO A 120 -3.39 17.87 -21.84
N LEU A 121 -3.88 18.67 -20.86
CA LEU A 121 -3.33 20.00 -20.59
C LEU A 121 -1.89 19.91 -20.07
N PHE A 122 -1.66 19.02 -19.11
CA PHE A 122 -0.32 18.78 -18.57
C PHE A 122 0.66 18.31 -19.66
N ASP A 123 0.23 17.41 -20.55
CA ASP A 123 1.07 16.91 -21.63
C ASP A 123 1.44 18.02 -22.62
N LYS A 124 0.50 18.93 -22.93
CA LYS A 124 0.80 20.13 -23.76
C LYS A 124 1.81 21.05 -23.08
N GLU A 125 1.67 21.30 -21.79
CA GLU A 125 2.63 22.12 -21.03
C GLU A 125 4.01 21.44 -20.92
N LYS A 126 4.03 20.11 -20.78
CA LYS A 126 5.27 19.33 -20.66
C LYS A 126 6.16 19.43 -21.91
N VAL A 127 5.56 19.52 -23.09
CA VAL A 127 6.31 19.68 -24.36
C VAL A 127 7.13 20.98 -24.40
N LYS A 128 6.70 22.01 -23.67
CA LYS A 128 7.41 23.29 -23.58
C LYS A 128 8.65 23.26 -22.67
N LYS A 129 8.88 22.16 -21.95
CA LYS A 129 9.98 22.01 -20.98
C LYS A 129 11.13 21.22 -21.59
N HIS A 130 12.37 21.63 -21.28
CA HIS A 130 13.57 20.91 -21.73
C HIS A 130 13.72 19.52 -21.09
N ARG A 131 13.25 19.36 -19.85
CA ARG A 131 13.39 18.13 -19.05
C ARG A 131 12.11 17.81 -18.30
N PRO A 132 11.03 17.51 -19.03
CA PRO A 132 9.77 17.18 -18.37
C PRO A 132 9.92 15.89 -17.53
N PRO A 133 9.27 15.77 -16.38
CA PRO A 133 8.29 16.70 -15.76
C PRO A 133 8.92 17.81 -14.90
N PHE A 134 10.23 17.91 -14.86
CA PHE A 134 10.96 18.83 -13.97
C PHE A 134 10.88 20.30 -14.45
N SER A 135 11.04 21.25 -13.54
CA SER A 135 11.18 22.66 -13.88
C SER A 135 12.45 22.91 -14.69
N ASN A 136 12.41 23.91 -15.59
CA ASN A 136 13.58 24.32 -16.35
C ASN A 136 14.70 24.90 -15.46
N ASP A 137 14.33 25.38 -14.25
CA ASP A 137 15.27 25.97 -13.28
C ASP A 137 16.04 24.91 -12.48
N MET A 138 15.62 23.65 -12.54
CA MET A 138 16.31 22.56 -11.84
C MET A 138 17.59 22.15 -12.55
N THR A 139 18.65 22.04 -11.80
CA THR A 139 19.93 21.49 -12.28
C THR A 139 19.84 19.97 -12.48
N PRO A 140 20.70 19.38 -13.33
CA PRO A 140 20.78 17.92 -13.47
C PRO A 140 21.00 17.18 -12.16
N THR A 141 21.81 17.74 -11.27
CA THR A 141 22.12 17.15 -9.95
C THR A 141 20.89 17.11 -9.06
N GLU A 142 20.13 18.20 -9.00
CA GLU A 142 18.87 18.22 -8.21
C GLU A 142 17.84 17.24 -8.74
N ILE A 143 17.75 17.07 -10.08
CA ILE A 143 16.87 16.07 -10.69
C ILE A 143 17.29 14.65 -10.26
N GLU A 144 18.59 14.34 -10.34
CA GLU A 144 19.13 13.05 -9.90
C GLU A 144 18.82 12.77 -8.41
N GLU A 145 18.99 13.78 -7.55
CA GLU A 145 18.67 13.67 -6.12
C GLU A 145 17.19 13.39 -5.86
N VAL A 146 16.29 14.04 -6.61
CA VAL A 146 14.85 13.81 -6.51
C VAL A 146 14.50 12.39 -6.96
N LEU A 147 15.08 11.93 -8.08
CA LEU A 147 14.88 10.57 -8.59
C LEU A 147 15.41 9.52 -7.61
N ASP A 148 16.62 9.69 -7.10
CA ASP A 148 17.21 8.77 -6.14
C ASP A 148 16.40 8.68 -4.85
N ARG A 149 15.89 9.81 -4.37
CA ARG A 149 15.00 9.86 -3.21
C ARG A 149 13.70 9.10 -3.47
N SER A 150 13.09 9.30 -4.64
CA SER A 150 11.85 8.61 -5.03
C SER A 150 12.05 7.10 -5.14
N ILE A 151 13.17 6.66 -5.73
CA ILE A 151 13.54 5.24 -5.80
C ILE A 151 13.64 4.65 -4.39
N ARG A 152 14.37 5.30 -3.48
CA ARG A 152 14.56 4.82 -2.09
C ARG A 152 13.26 4.74 -1.29
N GLN A 153 12.26 5.55 -1.64
CA GLN A 153 10.95 5.54 -1.00
C GLN A 153 9.99 4.48 -1.60
N SER A 154 10.34 3.91 -2.75
CA SER A 154 9.49 2.95 -3.45
C SER A 154 9.44 1.58 -2.75
N GLU A 155 8.31 0.90 -2.89
CA GLU A 155 8.13 -0.48 -2.44
C GLU A 155 9.12 -1.42 -3.15
N ARG A 156 9.36 -1.20 -4.44
CA ARG A 156 10.34 -1.97 -5.22
C ARG A 156 11.73 -1.92 -4.59
N TYR A 157 12.18 -0.72 -4.19
CA TYR A 157 13.47 -0.58 -3.49
C TYR A 157 13.49 -1.37 -2.19
N ARG A 158 12.43 -1.27 -1.39
CA ARG A 158 12.32 -1.98 -0.12
C ARG A 158 12.43 -3.50 -0.28
N VAL A 159 11.77 -4.06 -1.30
CA VAL A 159 11.78 -5.50 -1.59
C VAL A 159 13.15 -5.95 -2.09
N LEU A 160 13.70 -5.28 -3.09
CA LEU A 160 14.96 -5.67 -3.72
C LEU A 160 16.18 -5.46 -2.78
N SER A 161 16.15 -4.41 -1.97
CA SER A 161 17.18 -4.18 -0.95
C SER A 161 17.18 -5.27 0.12
N LYS A 162 16.01 -5.80 0.51
CA LYS A 162 15.93 -6.96 1.41
C LYS A 162 16.47 -8.25 0.78
N GLN A 163 16.47 -8.35 -0.52
CA GLN A 163 17.08 -9.46 -1.28
C GLN A 163 18.60 -9.29 -1.47
N GLY A 164 19.19 -8.22 -0.91
CA GLY A 164 20.63 -7.97 -0.96
C GLY A 164 21.10 -7.20 -2.18
N MET A 165 20.21 -6.69 -3.03
CA MET A 165 20.60 -5.88 -4.19
C MET A 165 21.12 -4.50 -3.77
N SER A 166 22.20 -4.05 -4.39
CA SER A 166 22.74 -2.72 -4.19
C SER A 166 21.85 -1.62 -4.83
N PHE A 167 21.94 -0.39 -4.33
CA PHE A 167 21.20 0.74 -4.89
C PHE A 167 21.44 0.92 -6.41
N LYS A 168 22.69 0.71 -6.87
CA LYS A 168 23.08 0.83 -8.26
C LYS A 168 22.38 -0.20 -9.17
N GLU A 169 22.17 -1.40 -8.67
CA GLU A 169 21.45 -2.46 -9.38
C GLU A 169 19.94 -2.20 -9.42
N ILE A 170 19.37 -1.70 -8.33
CA ILE A 170 17.93 -1.40 -8.24
C ILE A 170 17.54 -0.22 -9.12
N ARG A 171 18.45 0.74 -9.34
CA ARG A 171 18.25 1.93 -10.15
C ARG A 171 18.20 1.65 -11.66
N LYS A 172 18.82 0.57 -12.12
CA LYS A 172 18.73 0.10 -13.52
C LYS A 172 17.34 -0.45 -13.85
#